data_19f7db90791e0fc69e8cd8b7fc343448
#
_entry.id   19f7db90791e0fc69e8cd8b7fc343448
#
_cell.length_a   1.000
_cell.length_b   1.000
_cell.length_c   1.000
_cell.angle_alpha   90.00
_cell.angle_beta   90.00
_cell.angle_gamma   90.00
#
_symmetry.space_group_name_H-M   'P 1'
#
loop_
_entity.id
_entity.type
_entity.pdbx_description
1 polymer ?
#
loop_
_entity_poly.entity_id
_entity_poly.type
_entity_poly.pdbx_seq_one_letter_code
_entity_poly.pdbx_strand_id
1 'polypeptide(L)'
;AMLLFAAATQGYWLTKSRLWESLAILLVAFTLFRPGFWWDEIYAPTHILEPTGITEQATKVAQEGSLQMLVQGENLDGKFMKKTILLPLGKGDDGAQRLAEAGLEVRIEEGRVYADNVVFGSLAQNVGLDFDWEIVNLQVEAERPPKHLMFIPALMLLALVAWVQRRRHGPSKPAPQPA
;
A
#
# COMPACT_ATOMS: atom_id res chain seq x y z
N ALA A 1 5.99 10.26 17.64
CA ALA A 1 4.75 10.86 17.16
C ALA A 1 3.89 11.39 18.31
N MET A 2 3.57 10.59 19.36
CA MET A 2 2.68 10.99 20.46
C MET A 2 3.12 12.26 21.21
N LEU A 3 4.39 12.39 21.55
CA LEU A 3 4.92 13.59 22.23
C LEU A 3 4.79 14.85 21.37
N LEU A 4 4.99 14.73 20.06
CA LEU A 4 4.82 15.84 19.12
C LEU A 4 3.35 16.23 18.97
N PHE A 5 2.46 15.24 18.94
CA PHE A 5 1.02 15.50 18.93
C PHE A 5 0.56 16.26 20.18
N ALA A 6 1.01 15.82 21.36
CA ALA A 6 0.73 16.51 22.62
C ALA A 6 1.29 17.95 22.63
N ALA A 7 2.53 18.15 22.17
CA ALA A 7 3.14 19.47 22.06
C ALA A 7 2.37 20.39 21.09
N ALA A 8 1.91 19.87 19.98
CA ALA A 8 1.14 20.61 19.00
C ALA A 8 -0.22 21.06 19.55
N THR A 9 -0.94 20.18 20.24
CA THR A 9 -2.26 20.46 20.82
C THR A 9 -2.18 21.39 22.02
N GLN A 10 -1.13 21.29 22.84
CA GLN A 10 -0.88 22.20 23.97
C GLN A 10 -0.37 23.58 23.51
N GLY A 11 0.04 23.73 22.26
CA GLY A 11 0.62 24.98 21.75
C GLY A 11 1.96 25.33 22.37
N TYR A 12 2.70 24.30 22.85
CA TYR A 12 4.00 24.45 23.50
C TYR A 12 4.92 23.29 23.16
N TRP A 13 6.08 23.57 22.61
CA TRP A 13 7.13 22.57 22.36
C TRP A 13 8.44 22.98 23.01
N LEU A 14 9.27 23.77 22.36
CA LEU A 14 10.47 24.39 22.98
C LEU A 14 10.11 25.74 23.60
N THR A 15 9.14 26.43 23.01
CA THR A 15 8.56 27.70 23.46
C THR A 15 7.07 27.72 23.17
N LYS A 16 6.37 28.78 23.55
CA LYS A 16 4.97 29.00 23.15
C LYS A 16 4.89 29.04 21.62
N SER A 17 4.20 28.05 21.05
CA SER A 17 4.06 27.87 19.60
C SER A 17 3.08 28.87 19.00
N ARG A 18 3.37 29.34 17.79
CA ARG A 18 2.40 30.06 16.97
C ARG A 18 1.48 29.04 16.29
N LEU A 19 0.30 29.44 15.85
CA LEU A 19 -0.67 28.55 15.22
C LEU A 19 -0.06 27.73 14.06
N TRP A 20 0.70 28.36 13.18
CA TRP A 20 1.35 27.68 12.07
C TRP A 20 2.41 26.65 12.51
N GLU A 21 3.13 26.93 13.63
CA GLU A 21 4.10 25.99 14.19
C GLU A 21 3.40 24.77 14.80
N SER A 22 2.30 24.98 15.51
CA SER A 22 1.47 23.89 16.03
C SER A 22 0.92 23.04 14.90
N LEU A 23 0.43 23.65 13.81
CA LEU A 23 -0.03 22.92 12.63
C LEU A 23 1.11 22.15 11.96
N ALA A 24 2.29 22.73 11.84
CA ALA A 24 3.46 22.05 11.28
C ALA A 24 3.89 20.86 12.15
N ILE A 25 3.93 20.99 13.47
CA ILE A 25 4.24 19.90 14.39
C ILE A 25 3.16 18.81 14.34
N LEU A 26 1.88 19.18 14.20
CA LEU A 26 0.78 18.25 14.04
C LEU A 26 0.92 17.43 12.75
N LEU A 27 1.26 18.09 11.64
CA LEU A 27 1.49 17.44 10.36
C LEU A 27 2.69 16.46 10.44
N VAL A 28 3.78 16.87 11.10
CA VAL A 28 4.92 15.98 11.37
C VAL A 28 4.49 14.79 12.22
N ALA A 29 3.74 15.01 13.29
CA ALA A 29 3.25 13.95 14.16
C ALA A 29 2.39 12.94 13.38
N PHE A 30 1.50 13.43 12.51
CA PHE A 30 0.68 12.59 11.64
C PHE A 30 1.51 11.79 10.64
N THR A 31 2.48 12.42 9.98
CA THR A 31 3.38 11.76 9.03
C THR A 31 4.21 10.66 9.69
N LEU A 32 4.71 10.91 10.92
CA LEU A 32 5.47 9.92 11.69
C LEU A 32 4.58 8.79 12.23
N PHE A 33 3.29 9.07 12.47
CA PHE A 33 2.34 8.05 12.91
C PHE A 33 1.90 7.15 11.78
N ARG A 34 1.62 7.72 10.59
CA ARG A 34 1.14 6.99 9.42
C ARG A 34 1.89 7.41 8.14
N PRO A 35 3.15 6.99 7.99
CA PRO A 35 3.98 7.37 6.83
C PRO A 35 3.41 6.85 5.50
N GLY A 36 2.65 5.75 5.54
CA GLY A 36 2.01 5.16 4.36
C GLY A 36 0.90 6.03 3.76
N PHE A 37 0.27 6.94 4.52
CA PHE A 37 -0.83 7.76 4.02
C PHE A 37 -0.40 8.59 2.80
N TRP A 38 0.67 9.37 2.94
CA TRP A 38 1.20 10.18 1.84
C TRP A 38 1.85 9.33 0.76
N TRP A 39 2.44 8.19 1.16
CA TRP A 39 3.14 7.30 0.26
C TRP A 39 2.19 6.59 -0.68
N ASP A 40 1.06 6.12 -0.18
CA ASP A 40 0.04 5.42 -0.95
C ASP A 40 -0.72 6.38 -1.89
N GLU A 41 -0.74 7.70 -1.58
CA GLU A 41 -1.29 8.73 -2.47
C GLU A 41 -0.34 9.06 -3.62
N ILE A 42 0.98 9.09 -3.36
CA ILE A 42 2.01 9.42 -4.37
C ILE A 42 2.34 8.19 -5.23
N TYR A 43 2.42 7.02 -4.61
CA TYR A 43 2.76 5.76 -5.25
C TYR A 43 1.63 4.77 -5.07
N ALA A 44 0.87 4.50 -6.13
CA ALA A 44 -0.19 3.50 -6.07
C ALA A 44 0.35 2.15 -5.57
N PRO A 45 -0.37 1.46 -4.65
CA PRO A 45 0.09 0.20 -4.07
C PRO A 45 0.19 -0.93 -5.07
N THR A 46 -0.62 -0.88 -6.11
CA THR A 46 -0.71 -1.93 -7.13
C THR A 46 -0.79 -1.31 -8.52
N HIS A 47 -0.15 -1.96 -9.48
CA HIS A 47 -0.37 -1.70 -10.90
C HIS A 47 -1.46 -2.63 -11.41
N ILE A 48 -2.43 -2.05 -12.10
CA ILE A 48 -3.47 -2.80 -12.81
C ILE A 48 -2.93 -3.15 -14.18
N LEU A 49 -2.87 -4.44 -14.49
CA LEU A 49 -2.41 -4.95 -15.77
C LEU A 49 -3.56 -5.64 -16.50
N GLU A 50 -3.45 -5.71 -17.82
CA GLU A 50 -4.40 -6.44 -18.65
C GLU A 50 -4.33 -7.95 -18.35
N PRO A 51 -5.48 -8.64 -18.32
CA PRO A 51 -5.55 -10.05 -17.97
C PRO A 51 -4.89 -10.96 -19.01
N THR A 52 -4.74 -10.51 -20.25
CA THR A 52 -4.11 -11.28 -21.36
C THR A 52 -2.65 -11.66 -21.07
N GLY A 53 -1.97 -10.89 -20.22
CA GLY A 53 -0.61 -11.16 -19.76
C GLY A 53 -0.49 -12.09 -18.56
N ILE A 54 -1.54 -12.84 -18.18
CA ILE A 54 -1.57 -13.64 -16.94
C ILE A 54 -0.42 -14.65 -16.85
N THR A 55 -0.12 -15.34 -17.93
CA THR A 55 0.97 -16.34 -17.99
C THR A 55 2.33 -15.68 -17.79
N GLU A 56 2.56 -14.53 -18.43
CA GLU A 56 3.81 -13.79 -18.29
C GLU A 56 3.97 -13.25 -16.86
N GLN A 57 2.89 -12.73 -16.26
CA GLN A 57 2.93 -12.27 -14.89
C GLN A 57 3.12 -13.40 -13.89
N ALA A 58 2.47 -14.55 -14.11
CA ALA A 58 2.69 -15.74 -13.29
C ALA A 58 4.14 -16.21 -13.31
N THR A 59 4.85 -16.03 -14.43
CA THR A 59 6.30 -16.34 -14.52
C THR A 59 7.14 -15.36 -13.68
N LYS A 60 6.77 -14.06 -13.65
CA LYS A 60 7.53 -13.02 -12.94
C LYS A 60 7.36 -13.06 -11.42
N VAL A 61 6.25 -13.60 -10.95
CA VAL A 61 6.00 -13.72 -9.50
C VAL A 61 7.03 -14.67 -8.87
N ALA A 62 7.57 -14.30 -7.71
CA ALA A 62 8.53 -15.13 -6.98
C ALA A 62 8.00 -16.54 -6.70
N GLN A 63 8.91 -17.51 -6.53
CA GLN A 63 8.49 -18.85 -6.10
C GLN A 63 7.75 -18.76 -4.76
N GLU A 64 6.67 -19.51 -4.63
CA GLU A 64 5.72 -19.43 -3.50
C GLU A 64 4.96 -18.09 -3.39
N GLY A 65 5.04 -17.24 -4.43
CA GLY A 65 4.27 -16.01 -4.52
C GLY A 65 2.81 -16.26 -4.93
N SER A 66 2.00 -15.23 -4.80
CA SER A 66 0.59 -15.26 -5.18
C SER A 66 0.29 -14.20 -6.22
N LEU A 67 -0.59 -14.50 -7.15
CA LEU A 67 -1.08 -13.56 -8.15
C LEU A 67 -2.43 -13.00 -7.70
N GLN A 68 -2.48 -11.70 -7.51
CA GLN A 68 -3.73 -11.02 -7.17
C GLN A 68 -4.48 -10.66 -8.45
N MET A 69 -5.74 -11.05 -8.52
CA MET A 69 -6.57 -10.79 -9.69
C MET A 69 -7.99 -10.41 -9.30
N LEU A 70 -8.60 -9.56 -10.11
CA LEU A 70 -10.01 -9.21 -10.02
C LEU A 70 -10.79 -10.11 -10.96
N VAL A 71 -11.68 -10.88 -10.41
CA VAL A 71 -12.50 -11.84 -11.16
C VAL A 71 -13.98 -11.50 -11.03
N GLN A 72 -14.73 -11.85 -12.06
CA GLN A 72 -16.19 -11.70 -12.07
C GLN A 72 -16.84 -12.90 -12.73
N GLY A 73 -17.99 -13.25 -12.23
CA GLY A 73 -18.77 -14.37 -12.77
C GLY A 73 -20.04 -14.60 -11.98
N GLU A 74 -20.82 -15.55 -12.42
CA GLU A 74 -22.05 -15.96 -11.78
C GLU A 74 -21.75 -17.09 -10.78
N ASN A 75 -22.29 -16.99 -9.57
CA ASN A 75 -22.14 -18.06 -8.59
C ASN A 75 -23.22 -19.14 -8.80
N LEU A 76 -23.14 -20.21 -8.03
CA LEU A 76 -24.10 -21.32 -8.08
C LEU A 76 -25.55 -20.90 -7.80
N ASP A 77 -25.77 -19.76 -7.16
CA ASP A 77 -27.10 -19.19 -6.88
C ASP A 77 -27.62 -18.30 -8.03
N GLY A 78 -26.89 -18.18 -9.14
CA GLY A 78 -27.23 -17.30 -10.26
C GLY A 78 -27.00 -15.81 -10.00
N LYS A 79 -26.20 -15.48 -9.00
CA LYS A 79 -25.85 -14.09 -8.68
C LYS A 79 -24.52 -13.72 -9.28
N PHE A 80 -24.50 -12.62 -10.04
CA PHE A 80 -23.26 -12.06 -10.55
C PHE A 80 -22.44 -11.46 -9.42
N MET A 81 -21.18 -11.90 -9.32
CA MET A 81 -20.25 -11.48 -8.29
C MET A 81 -18.96 -10.95 -8.92
N LYS A 82 -18.40 -9.94 -8.29
CA LYS A 82 -17.07 -9.41 -8.62
C LYS A 82 -16.24 -9.38 -7.36
N LYS A 83 -15.09 -10.03 -7.37
CA LYS A 83 -14.22 -10.11 -6.19
C LYS A 83 -12.74 -10.11 -6.56
N THR A 84 -11.93 -9.62 -5.67
CA THR A 84 -10.47 -9.78 -5.77
C THR A 84 -10.07 -11.06 -5.06
N ILE A 85 -9.30 -11.90 -5.75
CA ILE A 85 -8.73 -13.14 -5.22
C ILE A 85 -7.21 -13.06 -5.23
N LEU A 86 -6.59 -13.79 -4.32
CA LEU A 86 -5.15 -13.98 -4.24
C LEU A 86 -4.86 -15.46 -4.52
N LEU A 87 -4.44 -15.78 -5.75
CA LEU A 87 -4.15 -17.14 -6.18
C LEU A 87 -2.70 -17.49 -5.86
N PRO A 88 -2.43 -18.41 -4.92
CA PRO A 88 -1.10 -18.94 -4.73
C PRO A 88 -0.68 -19.72 -5.98
N LEU A 89 0.50 -19.41 -6.51
CA LEU A 89 1.01 -20.07 -7.71
C LEU A 89 1.80 -21.33 -7.35
N GLY A 90 1.80 -22.32 -8.26
CA GLY A 90 2.61 -23.51 -8.16
C GLY A 90 4.11 -23.24 -8.35
N LYS A 91 4.92 -24.31 -8.26
CA LYS A 91 6.40 -24.26 -8.34
C LYS A 91 6.96 -24.45 -9.74
N GLY A 92 6.11 -24.49 -10.77
CA GLY A 92 6.50 -24.71 -12.16
C GLY A 92 7.55 -23.71 -12.67
N ASP A 93 8.25 -24.07 -13.73
CA ASP A 93 9.32 -23.26 -14.33
C ASP A 93 8.76 -22.09 -15.16
N ASP A 94 7.56 -22.23 -15.68
CA ASP A 94 6.87 -21.18 -16.43
C ASP A 94 5.49 -20.85 -15.84
N GLY A 95 4.93 -19.72 -16.28
CA GLY A 95 3.65 -19.24 -15.75
C GLY A 95 2.46 -20.14 -16.08
N ALA A 96 2.47 -20.82 -17.21
CA ALA A 96 1.40 -21.74 -17.60
C ALA A 96 1.40 -22.99 -16.69
N GLN A 97 2.57 -23.55 -16.43
CA GLN A 97 2.72 -24.67 -15.48
C GLN A 97 2.31 -24.24 -14.07
N ARG A 98 2.71 -23.06 -13.63
CA ARG A 98 2.39 -22.54 -12.29
C ARG A 98 0.89 -22.35 -12.10
N LEU A 99 0.19 -21.87 -13.12
CA LEU A 99 -1.28 -21.75 -13.11
C LEU A 99 -1.94 -23.12 -13.11
N ALA A 100 -1.46 -24.06 -13.95
CA ALA A 100 -1.97 -25.42 -14.01
C ALA A 100 -1.77 -26.17 -12.67
N GLU A 101 -0.62 -26.02 -12.01
CA GLU A 101 -0.37 -26.60 -10.68
C GLU A 101 -1.26 -25.97 -9.60
N ALA A 102 -1.62 -24.67 -9.74
CA ALA A 102 -2.61 -24.03 -8.90
C ALA A 102 -4.04 -24.51 -9.21
N GLY A 103 -4.21 -25.27 -10.29
CA GLY A 103 -5.48 -25.82 -10.75
C GLY A 103 -6.32 -24.88 -11.59
N LEU A 104 -5.66 -23.94 -12.29
CA LEU A 104 -6.29 -22.97 -13.18
C LEU A 104 -5.75 -23.13 -14.61
N GLU A 105 -6.63 -23.41 -15.56
CA GLU A 105 -6.41 -23.23 -16.98
C GLU A 105 -7.19 -22.02 -17.47
N VAL A 106 -6.60 -21.24 -18.37
CA VAL A 106 -7.23 -20.01 -18.87
C VAL A 106 -7.46 -20.06 -20.36
N ARG A 107 -8.58 -19.49 -20.79
CA ARG A 107 -8.96 -19.30 -22.20
C ARG A 107 -8.99 -17.82 -22.51
N ILE A 108 -8.45 -17.45 -23.65
CA ILE A 108 -8.48 -16.06 -24.14
C ILE A 108 -9.45 -15.99 -25.32
N GLU A 109 -10.51 -15.22 -25.17
CA GLU A 109 -11.50 -14.96 -26.20
C GLU A 109 -11.73 -13.45 -26.34
N GLU A 110 -11.62 -12.95 -27.55
CA GLU A 110 -11.86 -11.52 -27.88
C GLU A 110 -11.10 -10.54 -26.96
N GLY A 111 -9.90 -10.91 -26.50
CA GLY A 111 -9.07 -10.09 -25.60
C GLY A 111 -9.48 -10.16 -24.12
N ARG A 112 -10.46 -11.00 -23.78
CA ARG A 112 -10.84 -11.31 -22.40
C ARG A 112 -10.28 -12.66 -21.99
N VAL A 113 -10.04 -12.82 -20.72
CA VAL A 113 -9.50 -14.06 -20.14
C VAL A 113 -10.54 -14.68 -19.23
N TYR A 114 -10.81 -15.95 -19.46
CA TYR A 114 -11.75 -16.73 -18.69
C TYR A 114 -11.06 -17.94 -18.03
N ALA A 115 -11.56 -18.34 -16.88
CA ALA A 115 -11.18 -19.59 -16.24
C ALA A 115 -11.80 -20.77 -17.02
N ASP A 116 -11.01 -21.39 -17.91
CA ASP A 116 -11.48 -22.48 -18.79
C ASP A 116 -11.62 -23.79 -18.02
N ASN A 117 -10.77 -24.02 -17.04
CA ASN A 117 -10.84 -25.16 -16.16
C ASN A 117 -10.35 -24.78 -14.76
N VAL A 118 -11.14 -25.17 -13.75
CA VAL A 118 -10.76 -25.04 -12.34
C VAL A 118 -10.83 -26.43 -11.71
N VAL A 119 -9.67 -26.98 -11.38
CA VAL A 119 -9.56 -28.33 -10.85
C VAL A 119 -10.20 -28.39 -9.46
N PHE A 120 -11.06 -29.40 -9.25
CA PHE A 120 -11.74 -29.59 -7.98
C PHE A 120 -10.74 -29.83 -6.83
N GLY A 121 -10.94 -29.12 -5.71
CA GLY A 121 -10.04 -29.19 -4.55
C GLY A 121 -8.72 -28.45 -4.71
N SER A 122 -8.49 -27.79 -5.85
CA SER A 122 -7.27 -27.03 -6.13
C SER A 122 -7.17 -25.72 -5.34
N LEU A 123 -6.00 -25.09 -5.43
CA LEU A 123 -5.78 -23.76 -4.86
C LEU A 123 -6.70 -22.72 -5.50
N ALA A 124 -6.94 -22.79 -6.81
CA ALA A 124 -7.82 -21.90 -7.53
C ALA A 124 -9.27 -21.99 -7.04
N GLN A 125 -9.80 -23.20 -6.83
CA GLN A 125 -11.13 -23.39 -6.27
C GLN A 125 -11.20 -22.91 -4.81
N ASN A 126 -10.20 -23.18 -4.01
CA ASN A 126 -10.18 -22.79 -2.59
C ASN A 126 -10.22 -21.27 -2.38
N VAL A 127 -9.62 -20.48 -3.28
CA VAL A 127 -9.75 -19.02 -3.26
C VAL A 127 -11.08 -18.54 -3.86
N GLY A 128 -11.89 -19.52 -4.32
CA GLY A 128 -13.26 -19.34 -4.81
C GLY A 128 -13.33 -18.86 -6.24
N LEU A 129 -12.37 -19.24 -7.08
CA LEU A 129 -12.51 -19.15 -8.52
C LEU A 129 -13.38 -20.33 -9.00
N ASP A 130 -14.22 -20.09 -10.00
CA ASP A 130 -15.07 -21.09 -10.57
C ASP A 130 -14.92 -21.11 -12.10
N PHE A 131 -15.45 -22.16 -12.73
CA PHE A 131 -15.48 -22.33 -14.18
C PHE A 131 -16.17 -21.14 -14.86
N ASP A 132 -15.65 -20.76 -16.02
CA ASP A 132 -16.17 -19.67 -16.88
C ASP A 132 -16.20 -18.27 -16.25
N TRP A 133 -15.51 -18.06 -15.13
CA TRP A 133 -15.36 -16.74 -14.56
C TRP A 133 -14.35 -15.91 -15.35
N GLU A 134 -14.70 -14.66 -15.63
CA GLU A 134 -13.85 -13.71 -16.32
C GLU A 134 -12.81 -13.14 -15.36
N ILE A 135 -11.55 -13.13 -15.79
CA ILE A 135 -10.44 -12.42 -15.13
C ILE A 135 -10.39 -11.02 -15.71
N VAL A 136 -10.84 -10.03 -14.94
CA VAL A 136 -11.00 -8.65 -15.41
C VAL A 136 -9.69 -7.91 -15.47
N ASN A 137 -8.86 -8.07 -14.45
CA ASN A 137 -7.52 -7.50 -14.40
C ASN A 137 -6.61 -8.26 -13.44
N LEU A 138 -5.32 -8.06 -13.62
CA LEU A 138 -4.28 -8.50 -12.72
C LEU A 138 -3.81 -7.34 -11.87
N GLN A 139 -3.55 -7.60 -10.59
CA GLN A 139 -3.02 -6.61 -9.67
C GLN A 139 -1.64 -7.07 -9.22
N VAL A 140 -0.62 -6.36 -9.64
CA VAL A 140 0.77 -6.66 -9.29
C VAL A 140 1.25 -5.61 -8.31
N GLU A 141 1.94 -6.06 -7.27
CA GLU A 141 2.52 -5.14 -6.30
C GLU A 141 3.52 -4.21 -6.99
N ALA A 142 3.33 -2.91 -6.83
CA ALA A 142 4.20 -1.92 -7.42
C ALA A 142 5.56 -1.93 -6.71
N GLU A 143 6.66 -1.96 -7.48
CA GLU A 143 7.99 -1.70 -6.92
C GLU A 143 8.03 -0.26 -6.42
N ARG A 144 7.99 -0.08 -5.11
CA ARG A 144 7.94 1.22 -4.46
C ARG A 144 9.16 1.44 -3.60
N PRO A 145 9.72 2.67 -3.59
CA PRO A 145 10.72 3.02 -2.62
C PRO A 145 10.20 2.81 -1.18
N PRO A 146 11.06 2.53 -0.23
CA PRO A 146 10.61 2.21 1.12
C PRO A 146 9.90 3.39 1.80
N LYS A 147 8.78 3.13 2.45
CA LYS A 147 7.87 4.12 3.09
C LYS A 147 8.56 5.03 4.11
N HIS A 148 9.67 4.58 4.70
CA HIS A 148 10.42 5.35 5.69
C HIS A 148 11.13 6.58 5.10
N LEU A 149 11.25 6.71 3.77
CA LEU A 149 11.76 7.93 3.14
C LEU A 149 10.91 9.16 3.47
N MET A 150 9.62 8.99 3.79
CA MET A 150 8.75 10.08 4.25
C MET A 150 9.17 10.68 5.60
N PHE A 151 9.98 9.99 6.39
CA PHE A 151 10.50 10.55 7.61
C PHE A 151 11.50 11.69 7.36
N ILE A 152 12.21 11.70 6.23
CA ILE A 152 13.19 12.73 5.90
C ILE A 152 12.54 14.11 5.82
N PRO A 153 11.53 14.36 4.97
CA PRO A 153 10.88 15.67 4.92
C PRO A 153 10.17 16.03 6.24
N ALA A 154 9.59 15.06 6.95
CA ALA A 154 8.99 15.29 8.25
C ALA A 154 10.00 15.76 9.29
N LEU A 155 11.18 15.14 9.37
CA LEU A 155 12.25 15.53 10.27
C LEU A 155 12.88 16.86 9.88
N MET A 156 12.99 17.15 8.59
CA MET A 156 13.44 18.47 8.11
C MET A 156 12.48 19.58 8.54
N LEU A 157 11.19 19.37 8.39
CA LEU A 157 10.18 20.33 8.84
C LEU A 157 10.24 20.51 10.35
N LEU A 158 10.40 19.43 11.11
CA LEU A 158 10.56 19.48 12.56
C LEU A 158 11.82 20.29 12.96
N ALA A 159 12.96 20.05 12.30
CA ALA A 159 14.18 20.78 12.53
C ALA A 159 14.04 22.27 12.21
N LEU A 160 13.31 22.62 11.13
CA LEU A 160 13.00 24.00 10.77
C LEU A 160 12.20 24.70 11.87
N VAL A 161 11.13 24.06 12.35
CA VAL A 161 10.32 24.62 13.45
C VAL A 161 11.13 24.79 14.71
N ALA A 162 11.96 23.80 15.08
CA ALA A 162 12.89 23.87 16.21
C ALA A 162 13.87 25.05 16.08
N TRP A 163 14.44 25.23 14.90
CA TRP A 163 15.37 26.30 14.63
C TRP A 163 14.71 27.68 14.75
N VAL A 164 13.51 27.86 14.19
CA VAL A 164 12.72 29.10 14.32
C VAL A 164 12.39 29.39 15.78
N GLN A 165 11.97 28.39 16.54
CA GLN A 165 11.66 28.53 17.95
C GLN A 165 12.91 28.87 18.77
N ARG A 166 14.05 28.22 18.53
CA ARG A 166 15.31 28.53 19.21
C ARG A 166 15.81 29.94 18.91
N ARG A 167 15.66 30.44 17.68
CA ARG A 167 16.02 31.84 17.35
C ARG A 167 15.17 32.87 18.10
N ARG A 168 13.95 32.55 18.47
CA ARG A 168 13.08 33.40 19.29
C ARG A 168 13.41 33.33 20.78
N HIS A 169 14.04 32.25 21.23
CA HIS A 169 14.58 32.10 22.57
C HIS A 169 15.99 32.72 22.61
N GLY A 170 16.12 34.01 22.33
CA GLY A 170 17.36 34.76 22.58
C GLY A 170 17.74 34.65 24.06
N PRO A 171 19.06 34.87 24.43
CA PRO A 171 19.51 34.70 25.78
C PRO A 171 18.64 35.52 26.73
N SER A 172 18.03 34.85 27.71
CA SER A 172 17.32 35.50 28.81
C SER A 172 18.26 36.48 29.48
N LYS A 173 17.94 37.76 29.43
CA LYS A 173 18.64 38.76 30.22
C LYS A 173 18.69 38.28 31.68
N PRO A 174 19.86 38.23 32.30
CA PRO A 174 19.97 37.90 33.71
C PRO A 174 19.07 38.87 34.51
N ALA A 175 18.25 38.32 35.41
CA ALA A 175 17.42 39.11 36.30
C ALA A 175 18.30 40.11 37.06
N PRO A 176 17.88 41.38 37.25
CA PRO A 176 18.59 42.33 38.06
C PRO A 176 18.70 41.77 39.49
N GLN A 177 19.93 41.64 39.97
CA GLN A 177 20.16 41.28 41.37
C GLN A 177 19.61 42.38 42.25
N PRO A 178 18.83 42.06 43.28
CA PRO A 178 18.40 43.05 44.28
C PRO A 178 19.63 43.54 45.06
N ALA A 179 19.74 44.85 45.18
CA ALA A 179 20.76 45.52 45.95
C ALA A 179 20.62 45.30 47.47
#